data_01f6dc8ecbd4a0277a9b2403394e5ed4
#
_entry.id   01f6dc8ecbd4a0277a9b2403394e5ed4
#
_cell.length_a   1.000
_cell.length_b   1.000
_cell.length_c   1.000
_cell.angle_alpha   90.00
_cell.angle_beta   90.00
_cell.angle_gamma   90.00
#
_symmetry.space_group_name_H-M   'P 1'
#
loop_
_entity.id
_entity.type
_entity.pdbx_description
1 polymer ?
#
loop_
_entity_poly.entity_id
_entity_poly.type
_entity_poly.pdbx_seq_one_letter_code
_entity_poly.pdbx_strand_id
1 'polypeptide(L)'
;DKIIPVEDADGCFDFSFDRVLLNGLHVGENTICLRGRKCNNIIGVGNHRAVPEGTDHRPTELETVFVCGDFRLASDGRGYAIAGNGAPVSGDITAQGYPFYGGALRITAEFGRVPEADRLLINGAAAAASLTINGKPVGEALLQPLSFPVQGLLEQDTNRVEITLY
;
A
#
# COMPACT_ATOMS: atom_id res chain seq x y z
N ASP A 1 -13.33 -23.50 -14.97
CA ASP A 1 -12.52 -22.38 -15.51
C ASP A 1 -13.45 -21.24 -15.82
N LYS A 2 -13.28 -20.09 -15.15
CA LYS A 2 -14.02 -18.87 -15.41
C LYS A 2 -13.11 -17.93 -16.21
N ILE A 3 -13.54 -17.55 -17.41
CA ILE A 3 -12.85 -16.53 -18.20
C ILE A 3 -13.40 -15.17 -17.74
N ILE A 4 -12.52 -14.32 -17.24
CA ILE A 4 -12.85 -12.95 -16.87
C ILE A 4 -12.24 -12.06 -17.95
N PRO A 5 -13.04 -11.39 -18.79
CA PRO A 5 -12.50 -10.43 -19.72
C PRO A 5 -11.92 -9.24 -18.93
N VAL A 6 -10.77 -8.76 -19.38
CA VAL A 6 -10.22 -7.49 -18.92
C VAL A 6 -10.97 -6.42 -19.73
N GLU A 7 -11.93 -5.76 -19.09
CA GLU A 7 -12.53 -4.55 -19.62
C GLU A 7 -11.70 -3.38 -19.14
N ASP A 8 -11.71 -2.24 -19.86
CA ASP A 8 -11.03 -1.01 -19.47
C ASP A 8 -11.46 -0.63 -18.05
N ALA A 9 -10.69 -1.10 -17.07
CA ALA A 9 -10.94 -0.84 -15.67
C ALA A 9 -10.12 0.38 -15.25
N ASP A 10 -10.69 1.20 -14.38
CA ASP A 10 -9.96 2.31 -13.76
C ASP A 10 -8.59 1.85 -13.27
N GLY A 11 -7.52 2.45 -13.80
CA GLY A 11 -6.15 2.07 -13.51
C GLY A 11 -5.90 1.99 -12.00
N CYS A 12 -5.24 0.90 -11.59
CA CYS A 12 -4.77 0.71 -10.22
C CYS A 12 -3.28 1.01 -10.26
N PHE A 13 -2.72 1.84 -9.46
CA PHE A 13 -1.34 2.34 -9.46
C PHE A 13 -1.08 3.42 -10.52
N ASP A 14 -1.28 3.14 -11.82
CA ASP A 14 -1.29 4.14 -12.88
C ASP A 14 -2.20 3.65 -14.06
N PHE A 15 -2.29 4.44 -15.09
CA PHE A 15 -3.15 4.18 -16.25
C PHE A 15 -2.70 2.98 -17.11
N SER A 16 -1.51 2.44 -16.89
CA SER A 16 -0.98 1.28 -17.64
C SER A 16 -1.33 -0.05 -17.00
N PHE A 17 -1.87 -0.06 -15.78
CA PHE A 17 -2.27 -1.28 -15.09
C PHE A 17 -3.78 -1.51 -15.18
N ASP A 18 -4.17 -2.55 -15.87
CA ASP A 18 -5.54 -3.01 -15.89
C ASP A 18 -5.92 -3.70 -14.58
N ARG A 19 -7.09 -3.37 -14.05
CA ARG A 19 -7.61 -3.95 -12.82
C ARG A 19 -8.66 -5.01 -13.14
N VAL A 20 -8.47 -6.21 -12.63
CA VAL A 20 -9.44 -7.30 -12.74
C VAL A 20 -9.93 -7.71 -11.36
N LEU A 21 -11.25 -7.71 -11.17
CA LEU A 21 -11.84 -8.17 -9.91
C LEU A 21 -11.94 -9.70 -9.90
N LEU A 22 -11.21 -10.33 -8.99
CA LEU A 22 -11.25 -11.78 -8.81
C LEU A 22 -12.37 -12.16 -7.84
N ASN A 23 -13.40 -12.79 -8.37
CA ASN A 23 -14.51 -13.33 -7.60
C ASN A 23 -14.45 -14.85 -7.57
N GLY A 24 -14.77 -15.47 -6.43
CA GLY A 24 -14.88 -16.91 -6.30
C GLY A 24 -13.54 -17.61 -6.00
N LEU A 25 -12.60 -16.90 -5.39
CA LEU A 25 -11.44 -17.53 -4.76
C LEU A 25 -11.90 -18.43 -3.60
N HIS A 26 -11.22 -19.54 -3.41
CA HIS A 26 -11.51 -20.47 -2.32
C HIS A 26 -10.28 -20.68 -1.42
N VAL A 27 -10.50 -21.27 -0.24
CA VAL A 27 -9.40 -21.66 0.63
C VAL A 27 -8.59 -22.78 -0.05
N GLY A 28 -7.27 -22.62 -0.07
CA GLY A 28 -6.34 -23.53 -0.72
C GLY A 28 -5.74 -22.94 -1.99
N GLU A 29 -5.30 -23.80 -2.87
CA GLU A 29 -4.62 -23.38 -4.11
C GLU A 29 -5.60 -22.82 -5.13
N ASN A 30 -5.32 -21.62 -5.61
CA ASN A 30 -6.03 -20.97 -6.71
C ASN A 30 -5.05 -20.69 -7.83
N THR A 31 -5.42 -21.02 -9.06
CA THR A 31 -4.58 -20.78 -10.24
C THR A 31 -5.16 -19.65 -11.08
N ILE A 32 -4.35 -18.64 -11.33
CA ILE A 32 -4.67 -17.52 -12.23
C ILE A 32 -3.90 -17.75 -13.51
N CYS A 33 -4.62 -17.87 -14.64
CA CYS A 33 -4.01 -18.03 -15.94
C CYS A 33 -4.29 -16.79 -16.79
N LEU A 34 -3.23 -16.10 -17.19
CA LEU A 34 -3.30 -14.95 -18.08
C LEU A 34 -3.07 -15.40 -19.51
N ARG A 35 -3.94 -14.99 -20.41
CA ARG A 35 -3.82 -15.26 -21.85
C ARG A 35 -3.81 -13.94 -22.59
N GLY A 36 -2.76 -13.71 -23.34
CA GLY A 36 -2.60 -12.56 -24.22
C GLY A 36 -2.28 -13.00 -25.65
N ARG A 37 -2.55 -12.13 -26.61
CA ARG A 37 -2.09 -12.30 -28.00
C ARG A 37 -0.72 -11.66 -28.13
N LYS A 38 0.31 -12.41 -28.48
CA LYS A 38 1.63 -11.86 -28.76
C LYS A 38 1.53 -10.89 -29.93
N CYS A 39 1.95 -9.66 -29.75
CA CYS A 39 2.16 -8.73 -30.83
C CYS A 39 3.58 -8.91 -31.39
N ASN A 40 3.71 -9.18 -32.69
CA ASN A 40 5.00 -9.35 -33.34
C ASN A 40 5.64 -8.04 -33.79
N ASN A 41 4.93 -6.94 -33.68
CA ASN A 41 5.43 -5.61 -34.06
C ASN A 41 5.88 -4.85 -32.81
N ILE A 42 7.10 -5.11 -32.38
CA ILE A 42 7.82 -4.21 -31.47
C ILE A 42 8.13 -2.95 -32.28
N ILE A 43 7.23 -1.97 -32.25
CA ILE A 43 7.56 -0.62 -32.70
C ILE A 43 8.53 -0.10 -31.66
N GLY A 44 9.79 0.07 -32.05
CA GLY A 44 10.88 0.42 -31.15
C GLY A 44 10.53 1.59 -30.24
N VAL A 45 10.88 1.44 -28.99
CA VAL A 45 10.89 2.48 -27.96
C VAL A 45 11.50 3.74 -28.55
N GLY A 46 10.70 4.78 -28.74
CA GLY A 46 11.17 6.09 -29.18
C GLY A 46 10.47 6.77 -30.36
N ASN A 47 9.58 6.13 -31.08
CA ASN A 47 8.80 6.78 -32.12
C ASN A 47 7.30 6.78 -31.77
N HIS A 48 6.80 7.87 -31.23
CA HIS A 48 5.37 8.19 -31.15
C HIS A 48 4.77 8.40 -32.55
N ARG A 49 4.91 7.46 -33.45
CA ARG A 49 4.15 7.47 -34.69
C ARG A 49 2.76 6.95 -34.37
N ALA A 50 1.77 7.79 -34.64
CA ALA A 50 0.38 7.43 -34.56
C ALA A 50 0.16 6.05 -35.22
N VAL A 51 -0.38 5.13 -34.46
CA VAL A 51 -0.84 3.84 -34.98
C VAL A 51 -1.94 4.14 -35.98
N PRO A 52 -1.88 3.67 -37.22
CA PRO A 52 -2.94 3.95 -38.19
C PRO A 52 -4.28 3.49 -37.64
N GLU A 53 -5.30 4.36 -37.79
CA GLU A 53 -6.68 4.08 -37.42
C GLU A 53 -7.15 2.75 -38.08
N GLY A 54 -7.65 1.80 -37.29
CA GLY A 54 -8.11 0.50 -37.75
C GLY A 54 -7.15 -0.68 -37.56
N THR A 55 -5.96 -0.45 -37.01
CA THR A 55 -5.08 -1.55 -36.59
C THR A 55 -5.18 -1.73 -35.07
N ASP A 56 -5.91 -2.76 -34.66
CA ASP A 56 -6.02 -3.17 -33.26
C ASP A 56 -4.71 -3.86 -32.82
N HIS A 57 -3.64 -3.06 -32.79
CA HIS A 57 -2.28 -3.51 -32.49
C HIS A 57 -1.79 -2.90 -31.19
N ARG A 58 -2.59 -3.00 -30.13
CA ARG A 58 -2.04 -2.80 -28.78
C ARG A 58 -1.11 -3.96 -28.51
N PRO A 59 0.21 -3.70 -28.32
CA PRO A 59 1.13 -4.77 -27.94
C PRO A 59 0.65 -5.30 -26.58
N THR A 60 0.42 -6.61 -26.51
CA THR A 60 0.15 -7.25 -25.23
C THR A 60 1.50 -7.60 -24.62
N GLU A 61 1.90 -6.86 -23.63
CA GLU A 61 3.03 -7.16 -22.79
C GLU A 61 2.49 -7.72 -21.47
N LEU A 62 2.95 -8.90 -21.08
CA LEU A 62 2.65 -9.47 -19.78
C LEU A 62 3.75 -9.04 -18.84
N GLU A 63 3.51 -7.94 -18.17
CA GLU A 63 4.39 -7.41 -17.14
C GLU A 63 4.07 -8.00 -15.76
N THR A 64 4.56 -7.35 -14.72
CA THR A 64 4.35 -7.79 -13.34
C THR A 64 2.87 -7.79 -12.99
N VAL A 65 2.41 -8.89 -12.41
CA VAL A 65 1.05 -9.06 -11.92
C VAL A 65 1.03 -8.86 -10.41
N PHE A 66 0.18 -7.96 -9.94
CA PHE A 66 -0.04 -7.71 -8.53
C PHE A 66 -1.38 -8.27 -8.09
N VAL A 67 -1.39 -9.02 -7.01
CA VAL A 67 -2.62 -9.44 -6.33
C VAL A 67 -2.83 -8.50 -5.15
N CYS A 68 -3.89 -7.70 -5.22
CA CYS A 68 -4.21 -6.69 -4.22
C CYS A 68 -5.49 -7.07 -3.47
N GLY A 69 -5.55 -6.77 -2.18
CA GLY A 69 -6.72 -7.05 -1.37
C GLY A 69 -6.45 -6.82 0.11
N ASP A 70 -7.47 -7.06 0.92
CA ASP A 70 -7.40 -6.92 2.37
C ASP A 70 -6.95 -8.25 3.00
N PHE A 71 -5.65 -8.52 2.96
CA PHE A 71 -5.03 -9.74 3.45
C PHE A 71 -3.62 -9.46 3.95
N ARG A 72 -3.10 -10.39 4.72
CA ARG A 72 -1.67 -10.48 5.04
C ARG A 72 -1.06 -11.70 4.35
N LEU A 73 0.25 -11.77 4.34
CA LEU A 73 1.01 -12.88 3.76
C LEU A 73 1.64 -13.73 4.87
N ALA A 74 1.57 -15.04 4.69
CA ALA A 74 2.37 -15.98 5.45
C ALA A 74 3.51 -16.49 4.56
N SER A 75 4.73 -16.59 5.11
CA SER A 75 5.88 -17.13 4.38
C SER A 75 6.32 -18.45 5.02
N ASP A 76 6.63 -19.41 4.17
CA ASP A 76 7.27 -20.67 4.55
C ASP A 76 8.79 -20.68 4.23
N GLY A 77 9.35 -19.53 3.85
CA GLY A 77 10.74 -19.37 3.42
C GLY A 77 10.99 -19.70 1.96
N ARG A 78 10.01 -20.24 1.22
CA ARG A 78 10.07 -20.52 -0.22
C ARG A 78 9.21 -19.59 -1.05
N GLY A 79 8.19 -19.00 -0.40
CA GLY A 79 7.26 -18.09 -1.04
C GLY A 79 6.28 -17.49 -0.03
N TYR A 80 5.22 -16.93 -0.58
CA TYR A 80 4.16 -16.31 0.21
C TYR A 80 2.82 -16.95 -0.11
N ALA A 81 2.00 -17.12 0.91
CA ALA A 81 0.61 -17.51 0.80
C ALA A 81 -0.28 -16.41 1.38
N ILE A 82 -1.43 -16.18 0.76
CA ILE A 82 -2.43 -15.27 1.30
C ILE A 82 -2.99 -15.89 2.60
N ALA A 83 -2.94 -15.13 3.67
CA ALA A 83 -3.49 -15.49 4.97
C ALA A 83 -4.64 -14.53 5.34
N GLY A 84 -5.39 -14.90 6.36
CA GLY A 84 -6.48 -14.06 6.87
C GLY A 84 -5.98 -12.69 7.31
N ASN A 85 -6.87 -11.71 7.22
CA ASN A 85 -6.61 -10.34 7.64
C ASN A 85 -6.33 -10.24 9.15
N GLY A 86 -5.56 -9.25 9.55
CA GLY A 86 -5.27 -8.92 10.94
C GLY A 86 -4.53 -7.60 11.02
N ALA A 87 -4.94 -6.72 11.93
CA ALA A 87 -4.22 -5.47 12.12
C ALA A 87 -2.80 -5.73 12.65
N PRO A 88 -1.77 -5.06 12.10
CA PRO A 88 -0.43 -5.16 12.64
C PRO A 88 -0.38 -4.51 14.04
N VAL A 89 0.49 -5.03 14.88
CA VAL A 89 0.82 -4.41 16.16
C VAL A 89 2.12 -3.60 16.01
N SER A 90 2.47 -2.84 17.05
CA SER A 90 3.72 -2.08 17.06
C SER A 90 4.93 -2.96 16.72
N GLY A 91 5.84 -2.44 15.92
CA GLY A 91 7.05 -3.11 15.47
C GLY A 91 7.18 -3.20 13.94
N ASP A 92 8.01 -4.11 13.48
CA ASP A 92 8.21 -4.34 12.05
C ASP A 92 7.00 -5.04 11.43
N ILE A 93 6.22 -4.30 10.62
CA ILE A 93 5.04 -4.83 9.95
C ILE A 93 5.39 -5.85 8.85
N THR A 94 6.59 -5.80 8.29
CA THR A 94 7.00 -6.76 7.26
C THR A 94 7.06 -8.17 7.83
N ALA A 95 7.56 -8.32 9.06
CA ALA A 95 7.56 -9.58 9.79
C ALA A 95 6.16 -10.04 10.24
N GLN A 96 5.17 -9.15 10.20
CA GLN A 96 3.79 -9.42 10.60
C GLN A 96 2.87 -9.78 9.43
N GLY A 97 3.47 -10.00 8.26
CA GLY A 97 2.75 -10.43 7.06
C GLY A 97 2.41 -9.30 6.09
N TYR A 98 3.08 -8.16 6.19
CA TYR A 98 2.91 -7.01 5.29
C TYR A 98 4.22 -6.62 4.59
N PRO A 99 4.96 -7.57 3.96
CA PRO A 99 6.28 -7.27 3.40
C PRO A 99 6.26 -6.32 2.21
N PHE A 100 5.11 -6.17 1.56
CA PHE A 100 4.93 -5.33 0.36
C PHE A 100 3.96 -4.17 0.61
N TYR A 101 3.70 -3.84 1.88
CA TYR A 101 2.80 -2.74 2.21
C TYR A 101 3.46 -1.39 1.89
N GLY A 102 2.87 -0.65 0.98
CA GLY A 102 3.34 0.68 0.55
C GLY A 102 2.35 1.82 0.84
N GLY A 103 1.33 1.56 1.66
CA GLY A 103 0.33 2.55 2.02
C GLY A 103 0.65 3.31 3.31
N ALA A 104 -0.21 4.25 3.67
CA ALA A 104 -0.11 4.96 4.93
C ALA A 104 -0.51 4.06 6.12
N LEU A 105 0.25 4.12 7.21
CA LEU A 105 0.01 3.37 8.43
C LEU A 105 -0.49 4.30 9.54
N ARG A 106 -1.72 4.07 10.01
CA ARG A 106 -2.27 4.81 11.16
C ARG A 106 -2.03 4.03 12.45
N ILE A 107 -1.41 4.70 13.42
CA ILE A 107 -1.12 4.19 14.76
C ILE A 107 -1.91 5.03 15.75
N THR A 108 -2.62 4.36 16.66
CA THR A 108 -3.31 5.03 17.78
C THR A 108 -2.76 4.46 19.08
N ALA A 109 -2.42 5.33 20.01
CA ALA A 109 -1.94 4.93 21.32
C ALA A 109 -2.50 5.87 22.41
N GLU A 110 -2.61 5.36 23.62
CA GLU A 110 -2.95 6.13 24.80
C GLU A 110 -1.81 6.06 25.81
N PHE A 111 -1.55 7.18 26.46
CA PHE A 111 -0.52 7.29 27.49
C PHE A 111 -0.88 8.35 28.54
N GLY A 112 -0.30 8.19 29.72
CA GLY A 112 -0.50 9.11 30.82
C GLY A 112 0.10 10.50 30.56
N ARG A 113 -0.17 11.43 31.45
CA ARG A 113 0.41 12.76 31.42
C ARG A 113 1.93 12.67 31.50
N VAL A 114 2.63 13.37 30.59
CA VAL A 114 4.09 13.53 30.61
C VAL A 114 4.38 15.01 30.84
N PRO A 115 4.56 15.43 32.11
CA PRO A 115 4.92 16.82 32.43
C PRO A 115 6.23 17.19 31.74
N GLU A 116 6.34 18.43 31.33
CA GLU A 116 7.56 19.00 30.73
C GLU A 116 7.98 18.40 29.37
N ALA A 117 7.16 17.53 28.76
CA ALA A 117 7.43 17.10 27.39
C ALA A 117 7.23 18.29 26.44
N ASP A 118 8.27 18.63 25.70
CA ASP A 118 8.23 19.69 24.70
C ASP A 118 8.10 19.11 23.27
N ARG A 119 8.56 17.88 23.06
CA ARG A 119 8.58 17.23 21.75
C ARG A 119 8.18 15.75 21.82
N LEU A 120 7.50 15.31 20.76
CA LEU A 120 7.27 13.91 20.45
C LEU A 120 8.17 13.52 19.26
N LEU A 121 8.95 12.47 19.44
CA LEU A 121 9.83 11.94 18.41
C LEU A 121 9.30 10.60 17.91
N ILE A 122 9.26 10.43 16.61
CA ILE A 122 8.92 9.17 15.97
C ILE A 122 10.19 8.56 15.39
N ASN A 123 10.59 7.41 15.91
CA ASN A 123 11.71 6.62 15.41
C ASN A 123 11.17 5.50 14.51
N GLY A 124 11.57 5.48 13.26
CA GLY A 124 11.14 4.47 12.31
C GLY A 124 11.59 4.78 10.89
N ALA A 125 11.24 3.92 9.97
CA ALA A 125 11.60 4.03 8.56
C ALA A 125 10.65 4.89 7.72
N ALA A 126 9.65 5.55 8.34
CA ALA A 126 8.73 6.40 7.61
C ALA A 126 9.43 7.64 7.03
N ALA A 127 9.02 8.04 5.83
CA ALA A 127 9.53 9.24 5.17
C ALA A 127 8.89 10.51 5.74
N ALA A 128 7.61 10.43 6.10
CA ALA A 128 6.84 11.54 6.65
C ALA A 128 5.85 11.03 7.71
N ALA A 129 5.35 11.93 8.54
CA ALA A 129 4.29 11.62 9.48
C ALA A 129 3.39 12.82 9.73
N SER A 130 2.12 12.56 10.06
CA SER A 130 1.22 13.53 10.66
C SER A 130 0.86 13.10 12.08
N LEU A 131 0.62 14.07 12.95
CA LEU A 131 0.33 13.86 14.37
C LEU A 131 -0.95 14.60 14.78
N THR A 132 -1.80 13.87 15.49
CA THR A 132 -2.97 14.43 16.20
C THR A 132 -2.88 14.00 17.67
N ILE A 133 -3.13 14.93 18.59
CA ILE A 133 -3.17 14.68 20.03
C ILE A 133 -4.51 15.15 20.58
N ASN A 134 -5.19 14.28 21.30
CA ASN A 134 -6.50 14.55 21.92
C ASN A 134 -7.52 15.13 20.91
N GLY A 135 -7.49 14.63 19.67
CA GLY A 135 -8.35 15.08 18.57
C GLY A 135 -7.92 16.40 17.92
N LYS A 136 -6.84 17.02 18.37
CA LYS A 136 -6.32 18.28 17.80
C LYS A 136 -5.13 17.98 16.88
N PRO A 137 -5.14 18.42 15.63
CA PRO A 137 -3.99 18.27 14.74
C PRO A 137 -2.81 19.09 15.26
N VAL A 138 -1.64 18.47 15.34
CA VAL A 138 -0.38 19.11 15.76
C VAL A 138 0.40 19.59 14.54
N GLY A 139 0.44 18.78 13.48
CA GLY A 139 1.13 19.11 12.25
C GLY A 139 1.68 17.90 11.51
N GLU A 140 2.58 18.19 10.59
CA GLU A 140 3.26 17.22 9.73
C GLU A 140 4.77 17.37 9.84
N ALA A 141 5.46 16.25 9.77
CA ALA A 141 6.93 16.20 9.64
C ALA A 141 7.26 15.44 8.36
N LEU A 142 8.01 16.08 7.46
CA LEU A 142 8.28 15.57 6.11
C LEU A 142 9.68 15.00 5.96
N LEU A 143 10.55 15.19 6.95
CA LEU A 143 11.94 14.76 6.92
C LEU A 143 12.36 14.25 8.30
N GLN A 144 13.26 13.30 8.33
CA GLN A 144 13.88 12.83 9.57
C GLN A 144 14.77 13.92 10.20
N PRO A 145 14.78 14.05 11.53
CA PRO A 145 13.98 13.31 12.51
C PRO A 145 12.51 13.77 12.53
N LEU A 146 11.57 12.81 12.53
CA LEU A 146 10.14 13.12 12.62
C LEU A 146 9.83 13.61 14.04
N SER A 147 9.73 14.91 14.22
CA SER A 147 9.67 15.57 15.52
C SER A 147 8.58 16.63 15.56
N PHE A 148 7.72 16.54 16.56
CA PHE A 148 6.55 17.38 16.73
C PHE A 148 6.63 18.17 18.04
N PRO A 149 6.34 19.49 18.04
CA PRO A 149 6.22 20.25 19.27
C PRO A 149 4.92 19.85 19.99
N VAL A 150 5.00 19.44 21.24
CA VAL A 150 3.83 19.00 22.02
C VAL A 150 3.67 19.75 23.33
N GLN A 151 4.42 20.81 23.54
CA GLN A 151 4.34 21.63 24.74
C GLN A 151 2.91 22.14 24.96
N GLY A 152 2.36 21.91 26.15
CA GLY A 152 0.99 22.31 26.50
C GLY A 152 -0.12 21.49 25.87
N LEU A 153 0.17 20.44 25.10
CA LEU A 153 -0.83 19.56 24.50
C LEU A 153 -1.10 18.30 25.34
N LEU A 154 -0.16 17.93 26.22
CA LEU A 154 -0.20 16.72 27.05
C LEU A 154 -0.66 17.06 28.49
N GLU A 155 -1.80 17.72 28.62
CA GLU A 155 -2.31 18.22 29.91
C GLU A 155 -3.26 17.26 30.61
N GLN A 156 -3.81 16.28 29.89
CA GLN A 156 -4.79 15.34 30.42
C GLN A 156 -4.10 14.19 31.18
N ASP A 157 -4.80 13.59 32.12
CA ASP A 157 -4.33 12.39 32.82
C ASP A 157 -4.11 11.22 31.84
N THR A 158 -4.95 11.14 30.81
CA THR A 158 -4.80 10.23 29.67
C THR A 158 -4.82 11.02 28.38
N ASN A 159 -3.77 10.88 27.59
CA ASN A 159 -3.66 11.50 26.27
C ASN A 159 -3.78 10.44 25.19
N ARG A 160 -4.52 10.75 24.15
CA ARG A 160 -4.65 9.93 22.95
C ARG A 160 -3.86 10.55 21.81
N VAL A 161 -2.97 9.73 21.21
CA VAL A 161 -2.22 10.13 20.04
C VAL A 161 -2.65 9.30 18.84
N GLU A 162 -2.76 9.97 17.70
CA GLU A 162 -2.95 9.36 16.40
C GLU A 162 -1.81 9.81 15.49
N ILE A 163 -1.06 8.86 14.96
CA ILE A 163 0.08 9.09 14.08
C ILE A 163 -0.25 8.43 12.75
N THR A 164 -0.12 9.16 11.65
CA THR A 164 -0.14 8.57 10.31
C THR A 164 1.28 8.65 9.76
N LEU A 165 1.84 7.50 9.41
CA LEU A 165 3.15 7.34 8.76
C LEU A 165 2.96 7.20 7.25
N TYR A 166 3.85 7.83 6.47
CA TYR A 166 3.85 7.78 5.01
C TYR A 166 5.19 7.30 4.47
#